data_b63c366583a8216374de651746f78a5a
#
_entry.id   b63c366583a8216374de651746f78a5a
#
_cell.length_a   1.000
_cell.length_b   1.000
_cell.length_c   1.000
_cell.angle_alpha   90.00
_cell.angle_beta   90.00
_cell.angle_gamma   90.00
#
_symmetry.space_group_name_H-M   'P 1'
#
loop_
_entity.id
_entity.type
_entity.pdbx_description
1 polymer ?
#
loop_
_entity_poly.entity_id
_entity_poly.type
_entity_poly.pdbx_seq_one_letter_code
_entity_poly.pdbx_strand_id
1 'polypeptide(L)'
;LADLAKVEMHAIQTSGNCIRNISSDHFAGATADEVVDPRPYAELLRQWSSFHPEFSYLPRKFKIAVIASDTDRAAMRLHDIGIQIVEGDAGELGAAFYVGGGMGRTPMIAPCINPFVPLDRLVTYAEACLRVYNRYGRRDNKYKARIKILVHEMGAEEYTRQVEAEYAHLLEEGVEPPFAE
;
A
#
# COMPACT_ATOMS: atom_id res chain seq x y z
N LEU A 1 13.95 -20.77 -13.55
CA LEU A 1 12.50 -20.74 -13.26
C LEU A 1 12.02 -22.10 -12.71
N ALA A 2 12.40 -23.21 -13.38
CA ALA A 2 11.99 -24.56 -12.93
C ALA A 2 12.42 -24.89 -11.48
N ASP A 3 13.61 -24.44 -11.06
CA ASP A 3 14.08 -24.65 -9.69
C ASP A 3 13.36 -23.77 -8.66
N LEU A 4 12.93 -22.57 -9.05
CA LEU A 4 12.09 -21.72 -8.21
C LEU A 4 10.69 -22.34 -8.03
N ALA A 5 10.12 -22.92 -9.08
CA ALA A 5 8.82 -23.56 -9.01
C ALA A 5 8.82 -24.78 -8.04
N LYS A 6 9.96 -25.48 -7.89
CA LYS A 6 10.10 -26.60 -6.94
C LYS A 6 9.97 -26.16 -5.46
N VAL A 7 10.23 -24.89 -5.19
CA VAL A 7 10.09 -24.28 -3.84
C VAL A 7 8.94 -23.27 -3.79
N GLU A 8 7.97 -23.43 -4.70
CA GLU A 8 6.74 -22.62 -4.77
C GLU A 8 7.00 -21.12 -4.98
N MET A 9 8.15 -20.76 -5.55
CA MET A 9 8.48 -19.39 -5.91
C MET A 9 8.16 -19.10 -7.37
N HIS A 10 7.75 -17.88 -7.65
CA HIS A 10 7.45 -17.40 -9.01
C HIS A 10 8.02 -16.01 -9.25
N ALA A 11 8.07 -15.60 -10.52
CA ALA A 11 8.59 -14.30 -10.95
C ALA A 11 7.47 -13.31 -11.37
N ILE A 12 6.23 -13.56 -10.95
CA ILE A 12 5.08 -12.71 -11.27
C ILE A 12 5.29 -11.34 -10.61
N GLN A 13 5.03 -10.26 -11.36
CA GLN A 13 5.15 -8.87 -10.89
C GLN A 13 6.55 -8.43 -10.41
N THR A 14 7.60 -9.17 -10.71
CA THR A 14 8.97 -8.77 -10.36
C THR A 14 9.45 -7.54 -11.14
N SER A 15 8.81 -7.22 -12.26
CA SER A 15 9.08 -6.02 -13.05
C SER A 15 7.79 -5.46 -13.67
N GLY A 16 7.89 -4.28 -14.29
CA GLY A 16 6.73 -3.64 -14.92
C GLY A 16 6.15 -2.47 -14.11
N ASN A 17 5.08 -1.92 -14.60
CA ASN A 17 4.32 -0.84 -13.98
C ASN A 17 3.14 -1.42 -13.18
N CYS A 18 3.47 -2.18 -12.17
CA CYS A 18 2.55 -2.89 -11.29
C CYS A 18 3.02 -2.79 -9.83
N ILE A 19 2.25 -3.34 -8.91
CA ILE A 19 2.67 -3.55 -7.53
C ILE A 19 3.70 -4.68 -7.54
N ARG A 20 4.98 -4.32 -7.35
CA ARG A 20 6.09 -5.26 -7.49
C ARG A 20 6.43 -6.00 -6.23
N ASN A 21 6.13 -5.39 -5.08
CA ASN A 21 6.54 -5.90 -3.79
C ASN A 21 5.63 -5.39 -2.70
N ILE A 22 5.26 -6.28 -1.79
CA ILE A 22 4.65 -5.98 -0.51
C ILE A 22 5.57 -6.59 0.54
N SER A 23 6.21 -5.75 1.32
CA SER A 23 7.18 -6.14 2.33
C SER A 23 6.66 -5.87 3.74
N SER A 24 7.28 -6.51 4.71
CA SER A 24 7.03 -6.28 6.12
C SER A 24 8.35 -6.13 6.87
N ASP A 25 8.27 -5.95 8.18
CA ASP A 25 9.40 -5.95 9.09
C ASP A 25 10.11 -7.32 9.05
N HIS A 26 11.43 -7.32 9.07
CA HIS A 26 12.23 -8.56 9.10
C HIS A 26 12.13 -9.33 10.43
N PHE A 27 11.59 -8.71 11.48
CA PHE A 27 11.24 -9.35 12.75
C PHE A 27 9.73 -9.56 12.93
N ALA A 28 8.94 -9.39 11.88
CA ALA A 28 7.48 -9.53 11.92
C ALA A 28 7.06 -10.87 12.54
N GLY A 29 6.14 -10.80 13.50
CA GLY A 29 5.66 -11.93 14.27
C GLY A 29 6.61 -12.41 15.39
N ALA A 30 7.68 -11.68 15.68
CA ALA A 30 8.68 -12.06 16.67
C ALA A 30 9.04 -10.96 17.68
N THR A 31 8.55 -9.75 17.53
CA THR A 31 8.85 -8.62 18.41
C THR A 31 7.71 -8.34 19.39
N ALA A 32 8.07 -7.93 20.62
CA ALA A 32 7.10 -7.64 21.66
C ALA A 32 6.39 -6.28 21.49
N ASP A 33 6.88 -5.43 20.57
CA ASP A 33 6.34 -4.10 20.27
C ASP A 33 5.34 -4.11 19.10
N GLU A 34 4.97 -5.28 18.58
CA GLU A 34 3.92 -5.43 17.59
C GLU A 34 2.54 -5.53 18.25
N VAL A 35 1.57 -4.78 17.75
CA VAL A 35 0.17 -4.89 18.18
C VAL A 35 -0.48 -6.17 17.62
N VAL A 36 0.02 -6.65 16.48
CA VAL A 36 -0.39 -7.90 15.83
C VAL A 36 0.68 -8.32 14.83
N ASP A 37 0.71 -9.58 14.43
CA ASP A 37 1.59 -10.03 13.33
C ASP A 37 1.17 -9.38 11.99
N PRO A 38 2.02 -8.56 11.35
CA PRO A 38 1.66 -7.88 10.10
C PRO A 38 1.72 -8.77 8.85
N ARG A 39 2.32 -9.96 8.94
CA ARG A 39 2.53 -10.86 7.78
C ARG A 39 1.24 -11.31 7.10
N PRO A 40 0.16 -11.70 7.81
CA PRO A 40 -1.11 -12.05 7.18
C PRO A 40 -1.70 -10.91 6.34
N TYR A 41 -1.58 -9.67 6.79
CA TYR A 41 -2.10 -8.51 6.07
C TYR A 41 -1.25 -8.15 4.84
N ALA A 42 0.06 -8.32 4.93
CA ALA A 42 0.94 -8.20 3.78
C ALA A 42 0.63 -9.26 2.73
N GLU A 43 0.37 -10.50 3.15
CA GLU A 43 -0.01 -11.61 2.28
C GLU A 43 -1.40 -11.38 1.65
N LEU A 44 -2.36 -10.90 2.42
CA LEU A 44 -3.69 -10.52 1.92
C LEU A 44 -3.58 -9.50 0.77
N LEU A 45 -2.84 -8.42 0.99
CA LEU A 45 -2.59 -7.40 -0.03
C LEU A 45 -1.86 -7.97 -1.26
N ARG A 46 -0.92 -8.91 -1.05
CA ARG A 46 -0.22 -9.59 -2.13
C ARG A 46 -1.18 -10.41 -2.99
N GLN A 47 -2.03 -11.22 -2.36
CA GLN A 47 -3.00 -12.06 -3.08
C GLN A 47 -4.00 -11.19 -3.83
N TRP A 48 -4.57 -10.18 -3.19
CA TRP A 48 -5.50 -9.25 -3.81
C TRP A 48 -4.89 -8.51 -5.00
N SER A 49 -3.65 -8.03 -4.88
CA SER A 49 -3.01 -7.26 -5.94
C SER A 49 -2.47 -8.10 -7.09
N SER A 50 -2.28 -9.43 -6.87
CA SER A 50 -1.78 -10.32 -7.89
C SER A 50 -2.81 -10.53 -9.00
N PHE A 51 -2.42 -10.21 -10.23
CA PHE A 51 -3.31 -10.25 -11.40
C PHE A 51 -4.51 -9.29 -11.35
N HIS A 52 -4.51 -8.33 -10.42
CA HIS A 52 -5.57 -7.33 -10.40
C HIS A 52 -5.58 -6.53 -11.71
N PRO A 53 -6.71 -6.48 -12.45
CA PRO A 53 -6.74 -5.94 -13.81
C PRO A 53 -6.36 -4.46 -13.87
N GLU A 54 -6.78 -3.65 -12.89
CA GLU A 54 -6.48 -2.22 -12.86
C GLU A 54 -5.01 -1.91 -12.53
N PHE A 55 -4.31 -2.81 -11.80
CA PHE A 55 -2.97 -2.53 -11.28
C PHE A 55 -1.83 -3.13 -12.10
N SER A 56 -2.16 -3.73 -13.24
CA SER A 56 -1.18 -4.22 -14.22
C SER A 56 -0.57 -3.10 -15.07
N TYR A 57 -1.21 -1.92 -15.09
CA TYR A 57 -0.85 -0.78 -15.93
C TYR A 57 -0.77 0.54 -15.14
N LEU A 58 -0.20 0.52 -13.96
CA LEU A 58 0.04 1.72 -13.16
C LEU A 58 0.99 2.69 -13.90
N PRO A 59 0.99 3.99 -13.58
CA PRO A 59 1.91 4.95 -14.18
C PRO A 59 3.39 4.54 -14.02
N ARG A 60 3.74 3.90 -12.90
CA ARG A 60 5.09 3.42 -12.60
C ARG A 60 5.05 2.25 -11.63
N LYS A 61 6.20 1.56 -11.48
CA LYS A 61 6.43 0.53 -10.45
C LYS A 61 5.94 0.99 -9.07
N PHE A 62 5.38 0.09 -8.32
CA PHE A 62 4.76 0.39 -7.03
C PHE A 62 5.22 -0.61 -5.96
N LYS A 63 5.37 -0.14 -4.74
CA LYS A 63 5.75 -0.96 -3.58
C LYS A 63 4.94 -0.56 -2.36
N ILE A 64 4.54 -1.55 -1.59
CA ILE A 64 3.83 -1.38 -0.33
C ILE A 64 4.67 -1.98 0.80
N ALA A 65 4.62 -1.39 1.99
CA ALA A 65 5.16 -1.99 3.20
C ALA A 65 4.09 -2.00 4.29
N VAL A 66 4.01 -3.08 5.06
CA VAL A 66 3.07 -3.25 6.18
C VAL A 66 3.87 -3.55 7.44
N ILE A 67 3.65 -2.77 8.48
CA ILE A 67 4.22 -2.99 9.82
C ILE A 67 3.12 -2.95 10.88
N ALA A 68 3.42 -3.43 12.07
CA ALA A 68 2.50 -3.38 13.22
C ALA A 68 3.19 -2.90 14.50
N SER A 69 4.34 -2.26 14.37
CA SER A 69 5.15 -1.72 15.45
C SER A 69 5.34 -0.22 15.28
N ASP A 70 5.55 0.51 16.37
CA ASP A 70 5.93 1.92 16.34
C ASP A 70 7.37 2.10 15.85
N THR A 71 8.19 1.06 15.92
CA THR A 71 9.54 1.05 15.38
C THR A 71 9.53 0.67 13.90
N ASP A 72 9.73 1.66 13.02
CA ASP A 72 9.74 1.43 11.55
C ASP A 72 11.07 0.78 11.10
N ARG A 73 11.18 -0.53 11.25
CA ARG A 73 12.32 -1.34 10.78
C ARG A 73 12.24 -1.68 9.29
N ALA A 74 11.08 -1.48 8.66
CA ALA A 74 10.86 -1.71 7.23
C ALA A 74 11.09 -0.47 6.37
N ALA A 75 11.35 0.69 6.98
CA ALA A 75 11.36 1.98 6.31
C ALA A 75 10.06 2.21 5.49
N MET A 76 8.90 1.90 6.12
CA MET A 76 7.61 1.88 5.43
C MET A 76 7.24 3.24 4.86
N ARG A 77 7.63 4.34 5.53
CA ARG A 77 7.41 5.70 5.05
C ARG A 77 8.22 6.09 3.80
N LEU A 78 9.15 5.23 3.37
CA LEU A 78 9.88 5.37 2.10
C LEU A 78 9.29 4.49 0.98
N HIS A 79 8.17 3.82 1.23
CA HIS A 79 7.41 3.07 0.22
C HIS A 79 6.37 3.97 -0.45
N ASP A 80 5.86 3.52 -1.60
CA ASP A 80 4.80 4.24 -2.33
C ASP A 80 3.52 4.30 -1.49
N ILE A 81 3.18 3.20 -0.80
CA ILE A 81 2.26 3.15 0.34
C ILE A 81 2.99 2.48 1.51
N GLY A 82 2.95 3.11 2.67
CA GLY A 82 3.29 2.54 3.96
C GLY A 82 2.00 2.35 4.78
N ILE A 83 1.87 1.18 5.39
CA ILE A 83 0.72 0.83 6.23
C ILE A 83 1.25 0.44 7.60
N GLN A 84 0.79 1.11 8.63
CA GLN A 84 1.06 0.73 10.01
C GLN A 84 -0.24 0.24 10.64
N ILE A 85 -0.27 -1.02 11.08
CA ILE A 85 -1.39 -1.53 11.86
C ILE A 85 -1.28 -0.94 13.25
N VAL A 86 -2.37 -0.36 13.73
CA VAL A 86 -2.46 0.36 14.99
C VAL A 86 -3.65 -0.13 15.80
N GLU A 87 -3.59 0.05 17.10
CA GLU A 87 -4.71 -0.16 18.00
C GLU A 87 -5.42 1.16 18.26
N GLY A 88 -6.74 1.18 18.12
CA GLY A 88 -7.57 2.33 18.43
C GLY A 88 -7.86 2.47 19.92
N ASP A 89 -8.54 3.55 20.29
CA ASP A 89 -8.82 3.91 21.69
C ASP A 89 -9.68 2.87 22.44
N ALA A 90 -10.50 2.09 21.73
CA ALA A 90 -11.33 1.03 22.29
C ALA A 90 -10.69 -0.38 22.16
N GLY A 91 -9.44 -0.47 21.72
CA GLY A 91 -8.72 -1.73 21.51
C GLY A 91 -9.00 -2.41 20.18
N GLU A 92 -9.71 -1.74 19.28
CA GLU A 92 -9.95 -2.24 17.93
C GLU A 92 -8.71 -2.05 17.05
N LEU A 93 -8.48 -2.99 16.12
CA LEU A 93 -7.39 -2.88 15.16
C LEU A 93 -7.79 -2.06 13.95
N GLY A 94 -6.89 -1.19 13.54
CA GLY A 94 -6.99 -0.38 12.35
C GLY A 94 -5.65 -0.23 11.64
N ALA A 95 -5.62 0.55 10.58
CA ALA A 95 -4.44 0.80 9.79
C ALA A 95 -4.24 2.30 9.54
N ALA A 96 -3.08 2.81 9.85
CA ALA A 96 -2.65 4.14 9.44
C ALA A 96 -2.00 4.06 8.05
N PHE A 97 -2.42 4.94 7.14
CA PHE A 97 -1.93 4.98 5.77
C PHE A 97 -0.99 6.16 5.52
N TYR A 98 0.19 5.85 5.03
CA TYR A 98 1.22 6.80 4.62
C TYR A 98 1.44 6.67 3.12
N VAL A 99 1.24 7.71 2.33
CA VAL A 99 1.28 7.63 0.87
C VAL A 99 2.19 8.68 0.27
N GLY A 100 2.96 8.29 -0.75
CA GLY A 100 3.82 9.19 -1.48
C GLY A 100 5.29 9.18 -1.04
N GLY A 101 5.74 8.11 -0.39
CA GLY A 101 7.14 7.90 -0.08
C GLY A 101 7.95 7.41 -1.28
N GLY A 102 9.24 7.49 -1.16
CA GLY A 102 10.14 6.90 -2.14
C GLY A 102 11.57 7.35 -2.07
N MET A 103 12.44 6.45 -2.47
CA MET A 103 13.89 6.65 -2.62
C MET A 103 14.23 7.18 -4.03
N GLY A 104 15.49 7.26 -4.33
CA GLY A 104 16.04 7.63 -5.61
C GLY A 104 16.57 9.06 -5.62
N ARG A 105 16.61 9.71 -6.79
CA ARG A 105 17.24 11.02 -6.96
C ARG A 105 16.67 12.11 -6.05
N THR A 106 15.38 12.04 -5.77
CA THR A 106 14.68 12.98 -4.87
C THR A 106 13.93 12.15 -3.83
N PRO A 107 14.53 11.79 -2.70
CA PRO A 107 13.86 11.01 -1.67
C PRO A 107 12.74 11.84 -1.01
N MET A 108 11.63 11.19 -0.72
CA MET A 108 10.48 11.79 -0.06
C MET A 108 9.95 10.82 1.01
N ILE A 109 9.57 11.38 2.15
CA ILE A 109 8.93 10.64 3.23
C ILE A 109 7.42 10.79 3.06
N ALA A 110 6.71 9.66 3.10
CA ALA A 110 5.26 9.63 2.99
C ALA A 110 4.59 10.39 4.15
N PRO A 111 3.72 11.36 3.88
CA PRO A 111 2.81 11.89 4.89
C PRO A 111 1.76 10.84 5.28
N CYS A 112 1.25 10.93 6.52
CA CYS A 112 0.05 10.22 6.92
C CYS A 112 -1.17 10.88 6.25
N ILE A 113 -1.95 10.09 5.50
CA ILE A 113 -3.17 10.59 4.86
C ILE A 113 -4.42 10.16 5.61
N ASN A 114 -4.36 9.06 6.36
CA ASN A 114 -5.42 8.63 7.26
C ASN A 114 -4.77 7.90 8.46
N PRO A 115 -4.98 8.37 9.69
CA PRO A 115 -4.35 7.77 10.88
C PRO A 115 -5.03 6.48 11.33
N PHE A 116 -6.28 6.21 10.91
CA PHE A 116 -7.03 5.03 11.32
C PHE A 116 -8.11 4.65 10.30
N VAL A 117 -7.88 3.58 9.60
CA VAL A 117 -8.86 2.90 8.74
C VAL A 117 -9.20 1.57 9.41
N PRO A 118 -10.47 1.22 9.63
CA PRO A 118 -10.84 -0.09 10.18
C PRO A 118 -10.19 -1.23 9.37
N LEU A 119 -9.72 -2.26 10.06
CA LEU A 119 -8.87 -3.27 9.44
C LEU A 119 -9.59 -4.11 8.38
N ASP A 120 -10.91 -4.30 8.53
CA ASP A 120 -11.79 -4.91 7.53
C ASP A 120 -11.89 -4.08 6.23
N ARG A 121 -11.46 -2.82 6.26
CA ARG A 121 -11.44 -1.90 5.12
C ARG A 121 -10.05 -1.66 4.54
N LEU A 122 -9.04 -2.38 5.03
CA LEU A 122 -7.63 -2.25 4.62
C LEU A 122 -7.45 -2.28 3.09
N VAL A 123 -8.03 -3.30 2.45
CA VAL A 123 -7.92 -3.53 1.00
C VAL A 123 -8.68 -2.44 0.23
N THR A 124 -9.90 -2.12 0.65
CA THR A 124 -10.73 -1.09 0.01
C THR A 124 -10.06 0.28 0.02
N TYR A 125 -9.44 0.65 1.15
CA TYR A 125 -8.73 1.92 1.24
C TYR A 125 -7.43 1.94 0.42
N ALA A 126 -6.70 0.82 0.40
CA ALA A 126 -5.54 0.65 -0.49
C ALA A 126 -5.94 0.76 -1.97
N GLU A 127 -7.08 0.20 -2.35
CA GLU A 127 -7.64 0.32 -3.70
C GLU A 127 -7.97 1.77 -4.04
N ALA A 128 -8.62 2.51 -3.16
CA ALA A 128 -8.90 3.94 -3.35
C ALA A 128 -7.60 4.73 -3.61
N CYS A 129 -6.55 4.50 -2.83
CA CYS A 129 -5.24 5.13 -3.04
C CYS A 129 -4.67 4.82 -4.43
N LEU A 130 -4.75 3.55 -4.85
CA LEU A 130 -4.22 3.11 -6.15
C LEU A 130 -5.05 3.64 -7.32
N ARG A 131 -6.38 3.72 -7.21
CA ARG A 131 -7.26 4.29 -8.24
C ARG A 131 -6.99 5.78 -8.45
N VAL A 132 -6.83 6.54 -7.36
CA VAL A 132 -6.44 7.96 -7.45
C VAL A 132 -5.07 8.10 -8.13
N TYR A 133 -4.09 7.28 -7.75
CA TYR A 133 -2.80 7.26 -8.42
C TYR A 133 -2.90 6.87 -9.90
N ASN A 134 -3.71 5.87 -10.23
CA ASN A 134 -3.90 5.40 -11.60
C ASN A 134 -4.55 6.48 -12.50
N ARG A 135 -5.48 7.26 -11.92
CA ARG A 135 -6.20 8.36 -12.59
C ARG A 135 -5.31 9.59 -12.83
N TYR A 136 -4.57 10.03 -11.83
CA TYR A 136 -3.85 11.31 -11.86
C TYR A 136 -2.33 11.18 -12.06
N GLY A 137 -1.77 9.98 -11.92
CA GLY A 137 -0.34 9.75 -12.08
C GLY A 137 0.13 10.01 -13.51
N ARG A 138 1.27 10.69 -13.63
CA ARG A 138 1.84 11.02 -14.94
C ARG A 138 2.30 9.79 -15.71
N ARG A 139 2.03 9.78 -17.01
CA ARG A 139 2.43 8.70 -17.93
C ARG A 139 3.34 9.18 -19.08
N ASP A 140 3.43 10.49 -19.27
CA ASP A 140 4.23 11.16 -20.30
C ASP A 140 5.72 11.15 -19.98
N ASN A 141 6.08 11.13 -18.70
CA ASN A 141 7.47 11.18 -18.24
C ASN A 141 7.73 10.15 -17.14
N LYS A 142 8.41 9.06 -17.49
CA LYS A 142 8.75 7.97 -16.56
C LYS A 142 9.55 8.40 -15.31
N TYR A 143 10.27 9.51 -15.37
CA TYR A 143 11.04 10.02 -14.24
C TYR A 143 10.18 10.81 -13.24
N LYS A 144 8.99 11.25 -13.67
CA LYS A 144 8.01 11.98 -12.85
C LYS A 144 6.72 11.19 -12.60
N ALA A 145 6.71 9.89 -12.92
CA ALA A 145 5.51 9.05 -12.87
C ALA A 145 5.29 8.38 -11.50
N ARG A 146 6.23 8.45 -10.56
CA ARG A 146 6.05 7.84 -9.23
C ARG A 146 5.00 8.59 -8.41
N ILE A 147 4.26 7.85 -7.57
CA ILE A 147 3.21 8.40 -6.70
C ILE A 147 3.72 9.54 -5.81
N LYS A 148 4.96 9.46 -5.32
CA LYS A 148 5.57 10.52 -4.51
C LYS A 148 5.58 11.89 -5.22
N ILE A 149 5.73 11.89 -6.54
CA ILE A 149 5.68 13.13 -7.33
C ILE A 149 4.25 13.64 -7.40
N LEU A 150 3.27 12.75 -7.63
CA LEU A 150 1.86 13.11 -7.63
C LEU A 150 1.44 13.73 -6.30
N VAL A 151 1.73 13.07 -5.19
CA VAL A 151 1.38 13.56 -3.84
C VAL A 151 2.05 14.90 -3.54
N HIS A 152 3.31 15.09 -3.97
CA HIS A 152 4.03 16.34 -3.77
C HIS A 152 3.48 17.48 -4.64
N GLU A 153 3.18 17.23 -5.93
CA GLU A 153 2.67 18.24 -6.87
C GLU A 153 1.21 18.60 -6.57
N MET A 154 0.38 17.64 -6.20
CA MET A 154 -1.04 17.84 -5.84
C MET A 154 -1.20 18.45 -4.43
N GLY A 155 -0.29 18.12 -3.52
CA GLY A 155 -0.39 18.38 -2.10
C GLY A 155 -1.07 17.22 -1.36
N ALA A 156 -0.58 16.93 -0.16
CA ALA A 156 -1.08 15.79 0.63
C ALA A 156 -2.57 15.91 0.98
N GLU A 157 -3.02 17.11 1.33
CA GLU A 157 -4.42 17.39 1.67
C GLU A 157 -5.37 17.11 0.50
N GLU A 158 -5.04 17.59 -0.69
CA GLU A 158 -5.86 17.37 -1.88
C GLU A 158 -5.81 15.89 -2.31
N TYR A 159 -4.65 15.25 -2.23
CA TYR A 159 -4.55 13.82 -2.48
C TYR A 159 -5.44 13.02 -1.52
N THR A 160 -5.40 13.33 -0.23
CA THR A 160 -6.27 12.71 0.78
C THR A 160 -7.74 12.91 0.44
N ARG A 161 -8.15 14.14 0.10
CA ARG A 161 -9.54 14.43 -0.28
C ARG A 161 -10.01 13.59 -1.48
N GLN A 162 -9.14 13.37 -2.47
CA GLN A 162 -9.46 12.51 -3.63
C GLN A 162 -9.58 11.04 -3.21
N VAL A 163 -8.70 10.57 -2.31
CA VAL A 163 -8.75 9.20 -1.79
C VAL A 163 -10.02 8.97 -0.98
N GLU A 164 -10.39 9.89 -0.09
CA GLU A 164 -11.62 9.77 0.71
C GLU A 164 -12.88 9.76 -0.17
N ALA A 165 -12.91 10.57 -1.23
CA ALA A 165 -14.02 10.56 -2.18
C ALA A 165 -14.12 9.24 -2.95
N GLU A 166 -12.99 8.67 -3.40
CA GLU A 166 -12.95 7.38 -4.07
C GLU A 166 -13.32 6.24 -3.09
N TYR A 167 -12.84 6.31 -1.86
CA TYR A 167 -13.16 5.35 -0.82
C TYR A 167 -14.67 5.32 -0.50
N ALA A 168 -15.29 6.49 -0.34
CA ALA A 168 -16.73 6.59 -0.13
C ALA A 168 -17.50 5.98 -1.31
N HIS A 169 -17.07 6.23 -2.54
CA HIS A 169 -17.67 5.64 -3.74
C HIS A 169 -17.56 4.11 -3.76
N LEU A 170 -16.40 3.56 -3.40
CA LEU A 170 -16.21 2.10 -3.30
C LEU A 170 -17.13 1.46 -2.26
N LEU A 171 -17.35 2.13 -1.13
CA LEU A 171 -18.28 1.66 -0.10
C LEU A 171 -19.74 1.68 -0.56
N GLU A 172 -20.15 2.71 -1.33
CA GLU A 172 -21.49 2.82 -1.89
C GLU A 172 -21.76 1.75 -2.96
N GLU A 173 -20.77 1.41 -3.78
CA GLU A 173 -20.87 0.34 -4.77
C GLU A 173 -20.93 -1.06 -4.17
N GLY A 174 -20.72 -1.19 -2.85
CA GLY A 174 -20.73 -2.47 -2.15
C GLY A 174 -19.59 -3.40 -2.63
N VAL A 175 -18.47 -2.84 -3.04
CA VAL A 175 -17.26 -3.60 -3.34
C VAL A 175 -16.77 -4.20 -2.04
N GLU A 176 -17.21 -5.42 -1.76
CA GLU A 176 -16.67 -6.19 -0.64
C GLU A 176 -15.24 -6.60 -0.96
N PRO A 177 -14.32 -6.45 0.00
CA PRO A 177 -12.98 -6.99 -0.19
C PRO A 177 -13.09 -8.49 -0.44
N PRO A 178 -12.28 -9.05 -1.35
CA PRO A 178 -12.37 -10.45 -1.78
C PRO A 178 -12.17 -11.48 -0.67
N PHE A 179 -12.04 -11.08 0.58
CA PHE A 179 -11.74 -11.91 1.74
C PHE A 179 -12.49 -11.43 3.00
N ALA A 180 -13.77 -11.08 2.86
CA ALA A 180 -14.61 -10.65 3.97
C ALA A 180 -15.09 -11.80 4.90
N GLU A 181 -14.55 -13.03 4.73
CA GLU A 181 -14.80 -14.19 5.60
C GLU A 181 -13.54 -14.60 6.37
#